data_01062ce0b2056f341335c2a24b7086a7
#
_entry.id   01062ce0b2056f341335c2a24b7086a7
#
_cell.length_a   1.000
_cell.length_b   1.000
_cell.length_c   1.000
_cell.angle_alpha   90.00
_cell.angle_beta   90.00
_cell.angle_gamma   90.00
#
_symmetry.space_group_name_H-M   'P 1'
#
loop_
_entity.id
_entity.type
_entity.pdbx_description
1 polymer ?
#
loop_
_entity_poly.entity_id
_entity_poly.type
_entity_poly.pdbx_seq_one_letter_code
_entity_poly.pdbx_strand_id
1 'polypeptide(L)'
;MKNIFMSLLAFFAITLTACGGEDPTPIPTPPPPSEPSEPSDLIERVVGVDISWYTEMEADGRHFYNAQGEQMSCPELMRQLGVRAVRLRVWVNPENAACQFNNTADVVAKAKAAAAAKLNVMIDFHYSDLWADPSRQQKPKAWEGLSFDQLLQKVAEHTREVLTAVKEVGVTPRWVQIGNETRNGMIYPDGALYDSKWKALPDGWKKFTQLYMAGYNAAKEVLPNAQVMPHLNTASKQSDNLWWLEQFKAQGAKFDMVAFSHYPQVDDSSKQPTELNTLAAQCMKQVKQKYNVPVMVAEFGVRSTANEALAASITKDFVTKASRAGVGILFYWEPEVYGDWRPKSYTTFFDNWPVYDMGAFSANGRPTSVLEEWSK
;
A
#
# COMPACT_ATOMS: atom_id res chain seq x y z
N MET A 1 -20.17 36.41 -51.36
CA MET A 1 -19.70 36.00 -52.70
C MET A 1 -19.39 34.50 -52.60
N LYS A 2 -20.35 33.66 -52.91
CA LYS A 2 -20.51 32.84 -54.14
C LYS A 2 -19.17 32.15 -54.50
N ASN A 3 -19.06 30.82 -54.45
CA ASN A 3 -19.49 29.94 -55.52
C ASN A 3 -19.63 28.47 -55.10
N ILE A 4 -20.74 27.94 -55.56
CA ILE A 4 -21.18 26.54 -55.60
C ILE A 4 -20.54 25.90 -56.83
N PHE A 5 -20.06 24.63 -56.72
CA PHE A 5 -19.92 23.77 -57.89
C PHE A 5 -20.60 22.42 -57.61
N MET A 6 -21.69 22.24 -58.32
CA MET A 6 -22.38 20.97 -58.54
C MET A 6 -21.76 20.30 -59.77
N SER A 7 -21.50 18.99 -59.72
CA SER A 7 -21.27 18.18 -60.92
C SER A 7 -22.11 16.91 -60.88
N LEU A 8 -22.82 16.74 -62.00
CA LEU A 8 -23.79 15.76 -62.33
C LEU A 8 -23.20 14.32 -62.49
N LEU A 9 -23.99 13.36 -62.03
CA LEU A 9 -23.87 11.94 -62.40
C LEU A 9 -24.44 11.65 -63.80
N ALA A 10 -23.80 10.80 -64.53
CA ALA A 10 -24.35 10.12 -65.69
C ALA A 10 -24.52 8.63 -65.38
N PHE A 11 -25.73 8.12 -65.44
CA PHE A 11 -26.07 6.68 -65.42
C PHE A 11 -25.75 6.03 -66.73
N PHE A 12 -25.07 4.87 -66.70
CA PHE A 12 -25.06 3.92 -67.80
C PHE A 12 -25.62 2.57 -67.30
N ALA A 13 -26.78 2.22 -67.79
CA ALA A 13 -27.38 0.91 -67.60
C ALA A 13 -26.90 -0.01 -68.76
N ILE A 14 -26.24 -1.09 -68.40
CA ILE A 14 -25.97 -2.20 -69.34
C ILE A 14 -26.70 -3.44 -68.81
N THR A 15 -27.70 -3.85 -69.56
CA THR A 15 -28.36 -5.13 -69.41
C THR A 15 -27.52 -6.22 -70.06
N LEU A 16 -27.12 -7.24 -69.30
CA LEU A 16 -26.59 -8.50 -69.85
C LEU A 16 -27.40 -9.66 -69.28
N THR A 17 -27.85 -10.45 -70.20
CA THR A 17 -28.66 -11.66 -70.10
C THR A 17 -27.98 -12.80 -69.38
N ALA A 18 -28.76 -13.57 -68.66
CA ALA A 18 -28.43 -14.72 -67.87
C ALA A 18 -27.79 -15.89 -68.71
N CYS A 19 -26.76 -16.49 -68.15
CA CYS A 19 -26.43 -17.92 -68.34
C CYS A 19 -26.18 -18.52 -66.96
N GLY A 20 -26.85 -19.64 -66.67
CA GLY A 20 -26.80 -20.32 -65.38
C GLY A 20 -25.40 -20.87 -65.10
N GLY A 21 -24.97 -20.64 -63.92
CA GLY A 21 -23.76 -21.25 -63.30
C GLY A 21 -24.06 -21.37 -61.81
N GLU A 22 -23.81 -22.55 -61.28
CA GLU A 22 -24.04 -22.89 -59.87
C GLU A 22 -23.33 -21.89 -58.92
N ASP A 23 -24.05 -21.44 -57.89
CA ASP A 23 -23.55 -20.56 -56.86
C ASP A 23 -22.36 -21.22 -56.13
N PRO A 24 -21.18 -20.57 -56.05
CA PRO A 24 -20.11 -21.07 -55.22
C PRO A 24 -20.51 -21.02 -53.76
N THR A 25 -20.46 -22.17 -53.08
CA THR A 25 -20.60 -22.25 -51.63
C THR A 25 -19.72 -21.21 -50.93
N PRO A 26 -20.24 -20.39 -49.99
CA PRO A 26 -19.45 -19.39 -49.28
C PRO A 26 -18.30 -20.11 -48.51
N ILE A 27 -17.08 -19.71 -48.78
CA ILE A 27 -15.91 -20.13 -47.99
C ILE A 27 -16.15 -19.67 -46.54
N PRO A 28 -16.12 -20.58 -45.54
CA PRO A 28 -16.28 -20.18 -44.16
C PRO A 28 -15.15 -19.19 -43.79
N THR A 29 -15.48 -18.01 -43.33
CA THR A 29 -14.55 -17.06 -42.75
C THR A 29 -13.85 -17.75 -41.59
N PRO A 30 -12.50 -17.72 -41.52
CA PRO A 30 -11.79 -18.25 -40.38
C PRO A 30 -12.28 -17.52 -39.08
N PRO A 31 -12.43 -18.25 -37.98
CA PRO A 31 -12.81 -17.60 -36.71
C PRO A 31 -11.79 -16.51 -36.39
N PRO A 32 -12.23 -15.41 -35.74
CA PRO A 32 -11.31 -14.37 -35.29
C PRO A 32 -10.21 -14.98 -34.46
N PRO A 33 -8.96 -14.48 -34.52
CA PRO A 33 -7.88 -14.98 -33.69
C PRO A 33 -8.37 -14.98 -32.24
N SER A 34 -8.26 -16.14 -31.58
CA SER A 34 -8.50 -16.26 -30.16
C SER A 34 -7.65 -15.20 -29.45
N GLU A 35 -8.26 -14.39 -28.61
CA GLU A 35 -7.49 -13.52 -27.72
C GLU A 35 -6.40 -14.35 -27.04
N PRO A 36 -5.18 -13.81 -26.90
CA PRO A 36 -4.11 -14.55 -26.23
C PRO A 36 -4.64 -15.02 -24.88
N SER A 37 -4.64 -16.31 -24.66
CA SER A 37 -4.95 -16.91 -23.36
C SER A 37 -4.05 -16.23 -22.33
N GLU A 38 -4.65 -15.60 -21.32
CA GLU A 38 -3.89 -15.00 -20.23
C GLU A 38 -2.91 -16.03 -19.66
N PRO A 39 -1.66 -15.62 -19.36
CA PRO A 39 -0.71 -16.54 -18.74
C PRO A 39 -1.32 -17.06 -17.42
N SER A 40 -1.38 -18.36 -17.26
CA SER A 40 -1.89 -19.05 -16.06
C SER A 40 -0.98 -18.90 -14.82
N ASP A 41 0.00 -18.02 -14.85
CA ASP A 41 0.85 -17.66 -13.72
C ASP A 41 0.19 -16.56 -12.86
N LEU A 42 -1.05 -16.79 -12.42
CA LEU A 42 -1.64 -15.98 -11.35
C LEU A 42 -0.80 -16.21 -10.10
N ILE A 43 0.03 -15.22 -9.77
CA ILE A 43 0.73 -15.18 -8.49
C ILE A 43 -0.33 -15.25 -7.40
N GLU A 44 -0.14 -16.16 -6.43
CA GLU A 44 -1.01 -16.24 -5.26
C GLU A 44 -1.15 -14.86 -4.64
N ARG A 45 -2.37 -14.34 -4.63
CA ARG A 45 -2.66 -13.01 -4.12
C ARG A 45 -2.83 -13.07 -2.61
N VAL A 46 -2.02 -12.31 -1.88
CA VAL A 46 -2.18 -12.07 -0.46
C VAL A 46 -2.93 -10.75 -0.26
N VAL A 47 -4.20 -10.84 0.04
CA VAL A 47 -5.02 -9.70 0.44
C VAL A 47 -4.69 -9.35 1.88
N GLY A 48 -4.21 -8.13 2.08
CA GLY A 48 -3.87 -7.58 3.39
C GLY A 48 -4.65 -6.30 3.68
N VAL A 49 -4.68 -5.93 4.95
CA VAL A 49 -5.21 -4.66 5.46
C VAL A 49 -4.32 -4.16 6.58
N ASP A 50 -4.13 -2.84 6.69
CA ASP A 50 -3.63 -2.23 7.92
C ASP A 50 -4.83 -1.95 8.81
N ILE A 51 -4.82 -2.48 10.02
CA ILE A 51 -5.89 -2.29 11.01
C ILE A 51 -5.33 -1.77 12.34
N SER A 52 -4.35 -0.90 12.24
CA SER A 52 -3.64 -0.42 13.43
C SER A 52 -4.50 0.40 14.38
N TRP A 53 -5.66 0.90 13.95
CA TRP A 53 -6.57 1.68 14.80
C TRP A 53 -7.66 0.88 15.50
N TYR A 54 -7.88 -0.39 15.13
CA TYR A 54 -9.07 -1.08 15.62
C TYR A 54 -9.16 -1.16 17.15
N THR A 55 -8.04 -1.29 17.87
CA THR A 55 -8.06 -1.36 19.35
C THR A 55 -8.45 -0.02 19.98
N GLU A 56 -8.04 1.10 19.38
CA GLU A 56 -8.48 2.44 19.81
C GLU A 56 -9.96 2.67 19.49
N MET A 57 -10.41 2.23 18.30
CA MET A 57 -11.82 2.29 17.91
C MET A 57 -12.72 1.48 18.84
N GLU A 58 -12.32 0.25 19.18
CA GLU A 58 -13.05 -0.58 20.12
C GLU A 58 -13.09 0.04 21.53
N ALA A 59 -11.97 0.62 22.00
CA ALA A 59 -11.91 1.35 23.26
C ALA A 59 -12.82 2.59 23.29
N ASP A 60 -13.06 3.21 22.14
CA ASP A 60 -14.01 4.31 21.96
C ASP A 60 -15.45 3.83 21.69
N GLY A 61 -15.73 2.52 21.86
CA GLY A 61 -17.07 1.93 21.72
C GLY A 61 -17.51 1.73 20.28
N ARG A 62 -16.58 1.71 19.29
CA ARG A 62 -16.89 1.34 17.93
C ARG A 62 -16.86 -0.18 17.77
N HIS A 63 -17.84 -0.71 17.06
CA HIS A 63 -18.02 -2.16 16.86
C HIS A 63 -18.11 -2.49 15.39
N PHE A 64 -17.67 -3.70 15.04
CA PHE A 64 -17.67 -4.20 13.68
C PHE A 64 -18.74 -5.27 13.50
N TYR A 65 -19.41 -5.25 12.34
CA TYR A 65 -20.53 -6.16 12.06
C TYR A 65 -20.34 -6.79 10.69
N ASN A 66 -20.68 -8.07 10.59
CA ASN A 66 -20.74 -8.74 9.29
C ASN A 66 -21.97 -8.30 8.48
N ALA A 67 -22.13 -8.83 7.27
CA ALA A 67 -23.25 -8.50 6.39
C ALA A 67 -24.62 -8.87 7.00
N GLN A 68 -24.67 -9.88 7.90
CA GLN A 68 -25.86 -10.32 8.61
C GLN A 68 -26.19 -9.43 9.82
N GLY A 69 -25.28 -8.52 10.20
CA GLY A 69 -25.44 -7.64 11.36
C GLY A 69 -24.99 -8.27 12.67
N GLU A 70 -24.24 -9.36 12.62
CA GLU A 70 -23.65 -9.98 13.80
C GLU A 70 -22.36 -9.24 14.15
N GLN A 71 -22.18 -8.89 15.42
CA GLN A 71 -20.97 -8.25 15.92
C GLN A 71 -19.80 -9.24 15.94
N MET A 72 -18.64 -8.80 15.45
CA MET A 72 -17.42 -9.60 15.41
C MET A 72 -16.23 -8.76 15.85
N SER A 73 -15.13 -9.41 16.28
CA SER A 73 -13.86 -8.71 16.40
C SER A 73 -13.33 -8.29 15.01
N CYS A 74 -12.62 -7.17 14.94
CA CYS A 74 -12.11 -6.68 13.67
C CYS A 74 -11.25 -7.71 12.93
N PRO A 75 -10.26 -8.42 13.54
CA PRO A 75 -9.47 -9.43 12.84
C PRO A 75 -10.28 -10.63 12.32
N GLU A 76 -11.28 -11.11 13.07
CA GLU A 76 -12.15 -12.21 12.63
C GLU A 76 -13.01 -11.80 11.44
N LEU A 77 -13.60 -10.59 11.50
CA LEU A 77 -14.36 -10.05 10.38
C LEU A 77 -13.49 -9.90 9.12
N MET A 78 -12.27 -9.35 9.23
CA MET A 78 -11.34 -9.27 8.11
C MET A 78 -11.05 -10.66 7.53
N ARG A 79 -10.85 -11.67 8.37
CA ARG A 79 -10.65 -13.05 7.92
C ARG A 79 -11.87 -13.59 7.17
N GLN A 80 -13.06 -13.34 7.65
CA GLN A 80 -14.31 -13.74 7.01
C GLN A 80 -14.49 -13.10 5.63
N LEU A 81 -14.08 -11.83 5.50
CA LEU A 81 -14.11 -11.06 4.25
C LEU A 81 -13.03 -11.46 3.23
N GLY A 82 -12.22 -12.47 3.50
CA GLY A 82 -11.22 -12.94 2.55
C GLY A 82 -9.80 -12.39 2.79
N VAL A 83 -9.60 -11.52 3.77
CA VAL A 83 -8.27 -11.02 4.15
C VAL A 83 -7.39 -12.18 4.66
N ARG A 84 -6.11 -12.11 4.36
CA ARG A 84 -5.11 -13.14 4.71
C ARG A 84 -3.94 -12.60 5.52
N ALA A 85 -3.80 -11.28 5.60
CA ALA A 85 -2.70 -10.64 6.33
C ALA A 85 -3.14 -9.30 6.93
N VAL A 86 -2.50 -8.93 8.04
CA VAL A 86 -2.63 -7.60 8.63
C VAL A 86 -1.26 -6.92 8.73
N ARG A 87 -1.24 -5.62 8.51
CA ARG A 87 -0.14 -4.72 8.81
C ARG A 87 -0.43 -4.00 10.10
N LEU A 88 0.55 -3.94 10.99
CA LEU A 88 0.44 -3.36 12.31
C LEU A 88 1.58 -2.36 12.52
N ARG A 89 1.24 -1.10 12.67
CA ARG A 89 2.16 0.00 12.94
C ARG A 89 2.65 -0.09 14.38
N VAL A 90 3.94 0.22 14.61
CA VAL A 90 4.50 0.35 15.94
C VAL A 90 5.21 1.69 16.10
N TRP A 91 4.91 2.37 17.20
CA TRP A 91 5.56 3.58 17.69
C TRP A 91 6.49 3.26 18.85
N VAL A 92 7.48 4.11 19.10
CA VAL A 92 8.50 3.85 20.13
C VAL A 92 7.93 4.10 21.53
N ASN A 93 7.45 5.31 21.78
CA ASN A 93 6.87 5.69 23.06
C ASN A 93 5.76 6.72 22.84
N PRO A 94 4.59 6.28 22.34
CA PRO A 94 3.49 7.20 22.06
C PRO A 94 3.07 7.95 23.31
N GLU A 95 2.99 9.27 23.21
CA GLU A 95 2.67 10.16 24.33
C GLU A 95 1.19 10.60 24.33
N ASN A 96 0.76 11.17 25.44
CA ASN A 96 -0.57 11.77 25.64
C ASN A 96 -1.73 10.78 25.40
N ALA A 97 -2.73 11.20 24.66
CA ALA A 97 -3.93 10.41 24.39
C ALA A 97 -3.66 9.15 23.55
N ALA A 98 -2.56 9.10 22.80
CA ALA A 98 -2.17 7.96 21.99
C ALA A 98 -1.31 6.91 22.75
N CYS A 99 -0.94 7.17 24.00
CA CYS A 99 0.03 6.37 24.76
C CYS A 99 -0.33 4.90 24.99
N GLN A 100 -1.60 4.53 24.84
CA GLN A 100 -2.08 3.17 24.99
C GLN A 100 -2.11 2.37 23.67
N PHE A 101 -1.96 3.05 22.53
CA PHE A 101 -2.15 2.45 21.22
C PHE A 101 -0.87 2.51 20.38
N ASN A 102 -0.67 1.48 19.57
CA ASN A 102 0.49 1.32 18.69
C ASN A 102 1.86 1.30 19.41
N ASN A 103 1.90 1.18 20.74
CA ASN A 103 3.13 0.82 21.47
C ASN A 103 3.38 -0.70 21.36
N THR A 104 4.51 -1.18 21.87
CA THR A 104 4.88 -2.60 21.83
C THR A 104 3.79 -3.50 22.40
N ALA A 105 3.19 -3.16 23.53
CA ALA A 105 2.17 -3.98 24.19
C ALA A 105 0.90 -4.10 23.35
N ASP A 106 0.41 -3.00 22.78
CA ASP A 106 -0.78 -3.00 21.91
C ASP A 106 -0.53 -3.76 20.61
N VAL A 107 0.65 -3.59 19.99
CA VAL A 107 1.03 -4.34 18.78
C VAL A 107 1.11 -5.84 19.06
N VAL A 108 1.63 -6.27 20.22
CA VAL A 108 1.65 -7.68 20.64
C VAL A 108 0.23 -8.22 20.80
N ALA A 109 -0.67 -7.46 21.43
CA ALA A 109 -2.08 -7.85 21.57
C ALA A 109 -2.78 -7.98 20.20
N LYS A 110 -2.58 -7.02 19.30
CA LYS A 110 -3.09 -7.04 17.91
C LYS A 110 -2.56 -8.24 17.13
N ALA A 111 -1.25 -8.50 17.22
CA ALA A 111 -0.61 -9.63 16.54
C ALA A 111 -1.17 -10.97 17.04
N LYS A 112 -1.39 -11.11 18.34
CA LYS A 112 -2.03 -12.30 18.94
C LYS A 112 -3.45 -12.49 18.44
N ALA A 113 -4.27 -11.43 18.40
CA ALA A 113 -5.64 -11.47 17.88
C ALA A 113 -5.66 -11.82 16.37
N ALA A 114 -4.76 -11.23 15.58
CA ALA A 114 -4.62 -11.56 14.17
C ALA A 114 -4.25 -13.03 13.92
N ALA A 115 -3.31 -13.57 14.71
CA ALA A 115 -2.93 -14.98 14.62
C ALA A 115 -4.06 -15.92 15.02
N ALA A 116 -4.84 -15.58 16.06
CA ALA A 116 -6.05 -16.33 16.44
C ALA A 116 -7.07 -16.37 15.30
N ALA A 117 -7.22 -15.28 14.54
CA ALA A 117 -8.02 -15.20 13.32
C ALA A 117 -7.35 -15.83 12.09
N LYS A 118 -6.17 -16.47 12.23
CA LYS A 118 -5.39 -17.08 11.13
C LYS A 118 -4.97 -16.10 10.04
N LEU A 119 -4.60 -14.90 10.45
CA LEU A 119 -4.02 -13.87 9.58
C LEU A 119 -2.50 -13.84 9.73
N ASN A 120 -1.79 -13.68 8.61
CA ASN A 120 -0.36 -13.37 8.66
C ASN A 120 -0.15 -11.95 9.19
N VAL A 121 1.02 -11.70 9.77
CA VAL A 121 1.34 -10.41 10.38
C VAL A 121 2.52 -9.75 9.66
N MET A 122 2.39 -8.46 9.39
CA MET A 122 3.44 -7.54 9.01
C MET A 122 3.60 -6.51 10.13
N ILE A 123 4.84 -6.24 10.54
CA ILE A 123 5.15 -5.17 11.50
C ILE A 123 5.74 -3.99 10.76
N ASP A 124 5.17 -2.81 11.00
CA ASP A 124 5.59 -1.54 10.42
C ASP A 124 6.22 -0.65 11.49
N PHE A 125 7.55 -0.49 11.43
CA PHE A 125 8.30 0.36 12.35
C PHE A 125 8.33 1.82 11.88
N HIS A 126 7.68 2.72 12.61
CA HIS A 126 7.79 4.16 12.36
C HIS A 126 9.07 4.79 12.90
N TYR A 127 9.68 4.21 13.95
CA TYR A 127 10.81 4.78 14.69
C TYR A 127 10.58 6.24 15.11
N SER A 128 9.38 6.51 15.52
CA SER A 128 8.86 7.78 16.02
C SER A 128 7.89 7.49 17.16
N ASP A 129 7.61 8.48 17.99
CA ASP A 129 6.58 8.35 19.04
C ASP A 129 5.16 8.45 18.48
N LEU A 130 5.04 8.93 17.24
CA LEU A 130 3.77 9.03 16.51
C LEU A 130 4.01 8.85 15.00
N TRP A 131 3.15 9.45 14.18
CA TRP A 131 3.16 9.35 12.72
C TRP A 131 4.53 9.68 12.11
N ALA A 132 4.99 8.80 11.23
CA ALA A 132 6.09 9.05 10.33
C ALA A 132 5.58 9.02 8.88
N ASP A 133 5.90 10.06 8.12
CA ASP A 133 5.57 10.20 6.69
C ASP A 133 6.67 11.02 5.99
N PRO A 134 6.65 11.22 4.66
CA PRO A 134 7.73 11.91 3.96
C PRO A 134 7.98 13.36 4.44
N SER A 135 7.00 13.99 5.08
CA SER A 135 7.12 15.36 5.65
C SER A 135 7.52 15.35 7.12
N ARG A 136 7.36 14.21 7.79
CA ARG A 136 7.50 14.11 9.25
C ARG A 136 8.13 12.78 9.65
N GLN A 137 9.39 12.83 10.03
CA GLN A 137 10.17 11.68 10.50
C GLN A 137 10.82 12.02 11.84
N GLN A 138 9.98 12.38 12.82
CA GLN A 138 10.46 12.89 14.11
C GLN A 138 11.19 11.80 14.90
N LYS A 139 12.37 12.14 15.39
CA LYS A 139 13.09 11.32 16.35
C LYS A 139 12.26 11.12 17.62
N PRO A 140 12.18 9.91 18.18
CA PRO A 140 11.57 9.68 19.48
C PRO A 140 12.21 10.59 20.54
N LYS A 141 11.39 11.15 21.41
CA LYS A 141 11.85 12.05 22.47
C LYS A 141 12.91 11.40 23.38
N ALA A 142 12.71 10.12 23.68
CA ALA A 142 13.68 9.35 24.48
C ALA A 142 15.04 9.15 23.79
N TRP A 143 15.13 9.43 22.48
CA TRP A 143 16.35 9.32 21.69
C TRP A 143 17.01 10.66 21.38
N GLU A 144 16.44 11.77 21.89
CA GLU A 144 17.06 13.08 21.80
C GLU A 144 18.40 13.12 22.55
N GLY A 145 19.38 13.87 22.04
CA GLY A 145 20.71 14.00 22.64
C GLY A 145 21.62 12.79 22.49
N LEU A 146 21.17 11.67 21.90
CA LEU A 146 22.03 10.51 21.62
C LEU A 146 23.01 10.82 20.49
N SER A 147 24.21 10.28 20.59
CA SER A 147 25.15 10.24 19.47
C SER A 147 24.59 9.36 18.34
N PHE A 148 25.10 9.54 17.10
CA PHE A 148 24.64 8.73 15.98
C PHE A 148 24.85 7.22 16.20
N ASP A 149 25.95 6.81 16.80
CA ASP A 149 26.23 5.41 17.13
C ASP A 149 25.24 4.85 18.17
N GLN A 150 24.88 5.66 19.17
CA GLN A 150 23.85 5.29 20.15
C GLN A 150 22.46 5.19 19.48
N LEU A 151 22.19 6.06 18.50
CA LEU A 151 20.94 6.02 17.76
C LEU A 151 20.83 4.74 16.91
N LEU A 152 21.91 4.29 16.27
CA LEU A 152 21.95 2.98 15.58
C LEU A 152 21.63 1.83 16.52
N GLN A 153 22.20 1.87 17.74
CA GLN A 153 21.91 0.87 18.78
C GLN A 153 20.42 0.89 19.18
N LYS A 154 19.84 2.08 19.37
CA LYS A 154 18.42 2.23 19.75
C LYS A 154 17.45 1.72 18.68
N VAL A 155 17.74 1.96 17.42
CA VAL A 155 16.95 1.39 16.30
C VAL A 155 17.00 -0.15 16.36
N ALA A 156 18.19 -0.72 16.53
CA ALA A 156 18.35 -2.16 16.61
C ALA A 156 17.69 -2.76 17.87
N GLU A 157 17.85 -2.13 19.03
CA GLU A 157 17.23 -2.54 20.29
C GLU A 157 15.71 -2.55 20.21
N HIS A 158 15.08 -1.44 19.76
CA HIS A 158 13.63 -1.35 19.61
C HIS A 158 13.09 -2.40 18.63
N THR A 159 13.79 -2.61 17.51
CA THR A 159 13.40 -3.64 16.54
C THR A 159 13.42 -5.04 17.16
N ARG A 160 14.49 -5.40 17.91
CA ARG A 160 14.58 -6.70 18.60
C ARG A 160 13.49 -6.83 19.66
N GLU A 161 13.30 -5.82 20.48
CA GLU A 161 12.31 -5.80 21.56
C GLU A 161 10.92 -6.13 21.03
N VAL A 162 10.43 -5.36 20.06
CA VAL A 162 9.10 -5.55 19.49
C VAL A 162 8.96 -6.93 18.85
N LEU A 163 9.90 -7.33 17.99
CA LEU A 163 9.79 -8.60 17.28
C LEU A 163 9.94 -9.81 18.21
N THR A 164 10.76 -9.71 19.26
CA THR A 164 10.86 -10.75 20.28
C THR A 164 9.57 -10.87 21.07
N ALA A 165 9.00 -9.75 21.53
CA ALA A 165 7.73 -9.76 22.25
C ALA A 165 6.56 -10.33 21.41
N VAL A 166 6.50 -10.04 20.12
CA VAL A 166 5.53 -10.65 19.21
C VAL A 166 5.76 -12.14 19.04
N LYS A 167 7.03 -12.58 18.96
CA LYS A 167 7.39 -13.99 18.84
C LYS A 167 7.09 -14.79 20.11
N GLU A 168 7.26 -14.20 21.28
CA GLU A 168 6.97 -14.82 22.59
C GLU A 168 5.50 -15.17 22.78
N VAL A 169 4.59 -14.45 22.13
CA VAL A 169 3.15 -14.81 22.13
C VAL A 169 2.77 -15.80 21.02
N GLY A 170 3.78 -16.45 20.39
CA GLY A 170 3.58 -17.50 19.39
C GLY A 170 3.31 -16.98 17.98
N VAL A 171 3.55 -15.70 17.70
CA VAL A 171 3.34 -15.09 16.37
C VAL A 171 4.69 -14.86 15.69
N THR A 172 4.80 -15.31 14.44
CA THR A 172 5.97 -15.09 13.60
C THR A 172 5.60 -14.16 12.44
N PRO A 173 5.92 -12.85 12.52
CA PRO A 173 5.68 -11.94 11.42
C PRO A 173 6.35 -12.41 10.13
N ARG A 174 5.60 -12.38 9.03
CA ARG A 174 6.13 -12.77 7.71
C ARG A 174 6.89 -11.62 7.04
N TRP A 175 6.51 -10.38 7.37
CA TRP A 175 7.08 -9.17 6.79
C TRP A 175 7.42 -8.16 7.87
N VAL A 176 8.51 -7.42 7.66
CA VAL A 176 8.97 -6.36 8.54
C VAL A 176 9.34 -5.13 7.70
N GLN A 177 8.67 -4.04 7.95
CA GLN A 177 8.93 -2.76 7.31
C GLN A 177 9.82 -1.91 8.22
N ILE A 178 10.95 -1.44 7.71
CA ILE A 178 11.93 -0.63 8.43
C ILE A 178 11.78 0.84 8.02
N GLY A 179 11.10 1.60 8.84
CA GLY A 179 10.68 2.98 8.57
C GLY A 179 9.44 3.06 7.70
N ASN A 180 8.61 4.07 7.93
CA ASN A 180 7.40 4.35 7.15
C ASN A 180 7.66 5.50 6.16
N GLU A 181 7.39 5.27 4.86
CA GLU A 181 7.48 6.25 3.77
C GLU A 181 8.78 7.07 3.75
N THR A 182 9.91 6.39 3.81
CA THR A 182 11.24 6.96 4.06
C THR A 182 11.90 7.64 2.85
N ARG A 183 11.09 8.16 1.90
CA ARG A 183 11.61 8.85 0.69
C ARG A 183 12.63 9.95 0.99
N ASN A 184 12.44 10.69 2.06
CA ASN A 184 13.29 11.80 2.47
C ASN A 184 14.22 11.45 3.64
N GLY A 185 14.30 10.16 3.98
CA GLY A 185 15.06 9.65 5.13
C GLY A 185 14.14 9.28 6.31
N MET A 186 14.72 9.07 7.50
CA MET A 186 14.02 8.73 8.75
C MET A 186 14.73 9.36 9.95
N ILE A 187 14.03 9.47 11.09
CA ILE A 187 14.60 9.90 12.38
C ILE A 187 15.34 11.25 12.25
N TYR A 188 14.60 12.29 11.84
CA TYR A 188 15.19 13.61 11.63
C TYR A 188 15.74 14.24 12.90
N PRO A 189 16.85 15.05 12.79
CA PRO A 189 17.60 15.36 11.56
C PRO A 189 18.64 14.31 11.17
N ASP A 190 18.93 13.28 12.00
CA ASP A 190 20.11 12.42 11.86
C ASP A 190 20.11 11.57 10.59
N GLY A 191 18.96 11.02 10.20
CA GLY A 191 18.80 10.23 8.98
C GLY A 191 18.09 10.98 7.86
N ALA A 192 18.03 12.32 7.90
CA ALA A 192 17.47 13.12 6.82
C ALA A 192 18.33 13.07 5.57
N LEU A 193 17.71 12.99 4.39
CA LEU A 193 18.43 13.11 3.10
C LEU A 193 18.64 14.56 2.68
N TYR A 194 17.79 15.46 3.15
CA TYR A 194 17.76 16.88 2.77
C TYR A 194 17.65 17.77 4.00
N ASP A 195 18.14 18.99 3.91
CA ASP A 195 17.94 20.02 4.93
C ASP A 195 16.53 20.67 4.77
N SER A 196 16.21 21.62 5.66
CA SER A 196 14.93 22.36 5.65
C SER A 196 14.71 23.21 4.38
N LYS A 197 15.73 23.42 3.55
CA LYS A 197 15.68 24.10 2.26
C LYS A 197 15.73 23.15 1.07
N TRP A 198 15.51 21.85 1.31
CA TRP A 198 15.57 20.79 0.31
C TRP A 198 16.93 20.63 -0.38
N LYS A 199 18.00 21.07 0.25
CA LYS A 199 19.36 20.82 -0.22
C LYS A 199 19.82 19.45 0.30
N ALA A 200 20.40 18.64 -0.59
CA ALA A 200 20.93 17.34 -0.23
C ALA A 200 22.04 17.47 0.83
N LEU A 201 21.94 16.67 1.87
CA LEU A 201 22.94 16.58 2.94
C LEU A 201 24.10 15.69 2.47
N PRO A 202 25.36 16.09 2.68
CA PRO A 202 26.53 15.34 2.21
C PRO A 202 26.53 13.88 2.66
N ASP A 203 26.17 13.61 3.91
CA ASP A 203 26.15 12.27 4.52
C ASP A 203 24.74 11.70 4.64
N GLY A 204 23.72 12.34 4.08
CA GLY A 204 22.32 11.98 4.28
C GLY A 204 22.05 10.52 3.90
N TRP A 205 22.40 10.12 2.70
CA TRP A 205 22.22 8.75 2.21
C TRP A 205 22.96 7.71 3.06
N LYS A 206 24.21 8.01 3.46
CA LYS A 206 25.02 7.14 4.30
C LYS A 206 24.37 6.93 5.66
N LYS A 207 23.99 8.01 6.35
CA LYS A 207 23.38 7.94 7.68
C LYS A 207 22.00 7.27 7.63
N PHE A 208 21.16 7.62 6.67
CA PHE A 208 19.88 6.97 6.48
C PHE A 208 20.03 5.46 6.25
N THR A 209 20.95 5.06 5.36
CA THR A 209 21.20 3.64 5.11
C THR A 209 21.71 2.91 6.35
N GLN A 210 22.57 3.53 7.16
CA GLN A 210 23.04 2.93 8.41
C GLN A 210 21.90 2.72 9.41
N LEU A 211 21.00 3.68 9.59
CA LEU A 211 19.80 3.55 10.43
C LEU A 211 18.88 2.42 9.93
N TYR A 212 18.57 2.41 8.65
CA TYR A 212 17.79 1.33 8.06
C TYR A 212 18.46 -0.04 8.26
N MET A 213 19.77 -0.17 8.02
CA MET A 213 20.51 -1.42 8.18
C MET A 213 20.60 -1.88 9.63
N ALA A 214 20.58 -0.98 10.60
CA ALA A 214 20.49 -1.34 12.01
C ALA A 214 19.16 -2.07 12.30
N GLY A 215 18.04 -1.55 11.81
CA GLY A 215 16.73 -2.21 11.89
C GLY A 215 16.67 -3.51 11.09
N TYR A 216 17.17 -3.49 9.84
CA TYR A 216 17.20 -4.67 8.97
C TYR A 216 17.96 -5.84 9.63
N ASN A 217 19.17 -5.61 10.13
CA ASN A 217 19.97 -6.63 10.73
C ASN A 217 19.31 -7.18 12.01
N ALA A 218 18.75 -6.31 12.85
CA ALA A 218 18.02 -6.71 14.05
C ALA A 218 16.77 -7.54 13.72
N ALA A 219 16.04 -7.18 12.68
CA ALA A 219 14.89 -7.96 12.20
C ALA A 219 15.32 -9.36 11.72
N LYS A 220 16.40 -9.45 10.94
CA LYS A 220 16.93 -10.74 10.45
C LYS A 220 17.53 -11.60 11.57
N GLU A 221 18.03 -11.00 12.63
CA GLU A 221 18.51 -11.72 13.84
C GLU A 221 17.35 -12.43 14.55
N VAL A 222 16.22 -11.75 14.78
CA VAL A 222 15.06 -12.31 15.48
C VAL A 222 14.22 -13.21 14.56
N LEU A 223 14.05 -12.80 13.30
CA LEU A 223 13.19 -13.41 12.29
C LEU A 223 13.97 -13.65 10.99
N PRO A 224 14.87 -14.66 10.93
CA PRO A 224 15.75 -14.88 9.78
C PRO A 224 14.99 -15.12 8.46
N ASN A 225 13.79 -15.67 8.52
CA ASN A 225 12.96 -15.99 7.37
C ASN A 225 11.96 -14.87 7.00
N ALA A 226 11.79 -13.83 7.81
CA ALA A 226 10.92 -12.71 7.46
C ALA A 226 11.50 -11.92 6.29
N GLN A 227 10.61 -11.41 5.43
CA GLN A 227 10.99 -10.49 4.37
C GLN A 227 11.04 -9.06 4.93
N VAL A 228 12.21 -8.44 4.87
CA VAL A 228 12.48 -7.10 5.41
C VAL A 228 12.60 -6.10 4.27
N MET A 229 11.97 -4.92 4.39
CA MET A 229 11.84 -3.98 3.29
C MET A 229 11.88 -2.51 3.67
N PRO A 230 12.36 -1.63 2.77
CA PRO A 230 12.08 -0.20 2.81
C PRO A 230 10.67 0.06 2.29
N HIS A 231 10.08 1.19 2.69
CA HIS A 231 8.78 1.64 2.25
C HIS A 231 8.86 3.04 1.64
N LEU A 232 8.35 3.17 0.42
CA LEU A 232 8.31 4.42 -0.34
C LEU A 232 6.88 4.86 -0.62
N ASN A 233 6.60 6.14 -0.45
CA ASN A 233 5.34 6.72 -0.88
C ASN A 233 5.26 6.80 -2.42
N THR A 234 4.06 6.99 -2.95
CA THR A 234 3.79 7.34 -4.36
C THR A 234 4.36 6.35 -5.37
N ALA A 235 3.77 5.15 -5.44
CA ALA A 235 4.17 4.10 -6.38
C ALA A 235 4.19 4.54 -7.85
N SER A 236 3.40 5.54 -8.25
CA SER A 236 3.28 6.02 -9.64
C SER A 236 4.49 6.80 -10.16
N LYS A 237 5.42 7.24 -9.30
CA LYS A 237 6.62 8.03 -9.68
C LYS A 237 7.81 7.14 -10.02
N GLN A 238 7.77 6.48 -11.16
CA GLN A 238 8.73 5.43 -11.54
C GLN A 238 10.19 5.90 -11.58
N SER A 239 10.50 7.02 -12.24
CA SER A 239 11.87 7.53 -12.34
C SER A 239 12.46 7.85 -10.97
N ASP A 240 11.66 8.49 -10.12
CA ASP A 240 12.08 8.88 -8.78
C ASP A 240 12.31 7.65 -7.88
N ASN A 241 11.43 6.65 -7.98
CA ASN A 241 11.54 5.41 -7.22
C ASN A 241 12.77 4.59 -7.65
N LEU A 242 13.03 4.47 -8.95
CA LEU A 242 14.21 3.77 -9.45
C LEU A 242 15.49 4.49 -9.05
N TRP A 243 15.56 5.82 -9.18
CA TRP A 243 16.70 6.62 -8.74
C TRP A 243 16.94 6.48 -7.23
N TRP A 244 15.86 6.55 -6.40
CA TRP A 244 15.96 6.41 -4.96
C TRP A 244 16.57 5.05 -4.57
N LEU A 245 16.08 3.98 -5.16
CA LEU A 245 16.58 2.62 -4.91
C LEU A 245 18.04 2.44 -5.38
N GLU A 246 18.45 3.11 -6.45
CA GLU A 246 19.86 3.13 -6.89
C GLU A 246 20.76 3.80 -5.86
N GLN A 247 20.37 4.99 -5.37
CA GLN A 247 21.14 5.68 -4.32
C GLN A 247 21.23 4.83 -3.06
N PHE A 248 20.13 4.24 -2.65
CA PHE A 248 20.05 3.40 -1.47
C PHE A 248 20.96 2.16 -1.57
N LYS A 249 20.92 1.45 -2.69
CA LYS A 249 21.82 0.31 -2.95
C LYS A 249 23.27 0.72 -3.06
N ALA A 250 23.58 1.88 -3.60
CA ALA A 250 24.93 2.41 -3.69
C ALA A 250 25.60 2.63 -2.31
N GLN A 251 24.78 2.84 -1.27
CA GLN A 251 25.24 2.89 0.13
C GLN A 251 25.31 1.52 0.81
N GLY A 252 25.13 0.43 0.11
CA GLY A 252 25.19 -0.93 0.66
C GLY A 252 23.91 -1.43 1.32
N ALA A 253 22.78 -0.80 1.09
CA ALA A 253 21.48 -1.27 1.60
C ALA A 253 21.14 -2.67 1.12
N LYS A 254 20.62 -3.49 2.04
CA LYS A 254 20.04 -4.81 1.79
C LYS A 254 18.54 -4.74 2.04
N PHE A 255 17.78 -5.40 1.21
CA PHE A 255 16.33 -5.59 1.38
C PHE A 255 15.89 -6.86 0.66
N ASP A 256 14.88 -7.53 1.20
CA ASP A 256 14.33 -8.76 0.64
C ASP A 256 13.18 -8.47 -0.33
N MET A 257 12.55 -7.30 -0.22
CA MET A 257 11.51 -6.79 -1.11
C MET A 257 11.42 -5.26 -1.03
N VAL A 258 10.54 -4.65 -1.82
CA VAL A 258 10.26 -3.20 -1.76
C VAL A 258 8.76 -2.99 -1.56
N ALA A 259 8.41 -2.07 -0.66
CA ALA A 259 7.03 -1.69 -0.37
C ALA A 259 6.71 -0.29 -0.87
N PHE A 260 5.46 -0.08 -1.32
CA PHE A 260 4.97 1.20 -1.79
C PHE A 260 3.62 1.56 -1.18
N SER A 261 3.38 2.88 -0.99
CA SER A 261 2.04 3.44 -0.86
C SER A 261 1.50 3.84 -2.24
N HIS A 262 0.18 3.73 -2.42
CA HIS A 262 -0.53 4.16 -3.60
C HIS A 262 -1.91 4.72 -3.26
N TYR A 263 -2.08 6.03 -3.41
CA TYR A 263 -3.32 6.76 -3.15
C TYR A 263 -3.77 7.49 -4.42
N PRO A 264 -4.45 6.80 -5.36
CA PRO A 264 -4.68 7.30 -6.72
C PRO A 264 -5.52 8.57 -6.83
N GLN A 265 -6.23 8.96 -5.78
CA GLN A 265 -6.99 10.21 -5.72
C GLN A 265 -6.24 11.35 -4.99
N VAL A 266 -5.03 11.07 -4.48
CA VAL A 266 -4.24 11.99 -3.65
C VAL A 266 -2.84 12.21 -4.21
N ASP A 267 -2.20 11.18 -4.74
CA ASP A 267 -0.79 11.17 -5.17
C ASP A 267 -0.46 12.23 -6.24
N ASP A 268 -1.39 12.46 -7.16
CA ASP A 268 -1.27 13.49 -8.20
C ASP A 268 -2.67 13.89 -8.70
N SER A 269 -3.16 15.03 -8.22
CA SER A 269 -4.50 15.54 -8.58
C SER A 269 -4.64 15.98 -10.05
N SER A 270 -3.53 16.08 -10.79
CA SER A 270 -3.56 16.41 -12.23
C SER A 270 -3.88 15.20 -13.12
N LYS A 271 -3.91 13.99 -12.56
CA LYS A 271 -4.13 12.73 -13.28
C LYS A 271 -5.40 12.02 -12.83
N GLN A 272 -5.95 11.23 -13.74
CA GLN A 272 -7.06 10.34 -13.37
C GLN A 272 -6.57 9.18 -12.50
N PRO A 273 -7.37 8.74 -11.51
CA PRO A 273 -6.99 7.62 -10.64
C PRO A 273 -6.60 6.34 -11.39
N THR A 274 -7.30 6.02 -12.48
CA THR A 274 -7.00 4.84 -13.31
C THR A 274 -5.69 4.97 -14.11
N GLU A 275 -5.29 6.19 -14.45
CA GLU A 275 -3.97 6.46 -15.03
C GLU A 275 -2.87 6.24 -13.97
N LEU A 276 -3.05 6.76 -12.75
CA LEU A 276 -2.13 6.55 -11.64
C LEU A 276 -2.00 5.07 -11.27
N ASN A 277 -3.09 4.30 -11.29
CA ASN A 277 -3.07 2.85 -11.13
C ASN A 277 -2.18 2.17 -12.20
N THR A 278 -2.25 2.63 -13.44
CA THR A 278 -1.42 2.10 -14.54
C THR A 278 0.06 2.41 -14.31
N LEU A 279 0.37 3.66 -13.97
CA LEU A 279 1.75 4.10 -13.70
C LEU A 279 2.36 3.36 -12.49
N ALA A 280 1.57 3.17 -11.42
CA ALA A 280 1.99 2.42 -10.23
C ALA A 280 2.30 0.96 -10.59
N ALA A 281 1.42 0.28 -11.33
CA ALA A 281 1.64 -1.10 -11.77
C ALA A 281 2.90 -1.23 -12.65
N GLN A 282 3.13 -0.29 -13.57
CA GLN A 282 4.33 -0.25 -14.41
C GLN A 282 5.61 -0.04 -13.59
N CYS A 283 5.60 0.90 -12.64
CA CYS A 283 6.73 1.14 -11.76
C CYS A 283 7.07 -0.11 -10.93
N MET A 284 6.09 -0.70 -10.29
CA MET A 284 6.28 -1.90 -9.47
C MET A 284 6.83 -3.08 -10.29
N LYS A 285 6.32 -3.29 -11.51
CA LYS A 285 6.86 -4.29 -12.44
C LYS A 285 8.32 -4.03 -12.76
N GLN A 286 8.71 -2.79 -13.04
CA GLN A 286 10.10 -2.44 -13.35
C GLN A 286 11.02 -2.59 -12.14
N VAL A 287 10.60 -2.17 -10.94
CA VAL A 287 11.36 -2.38 -9.71
C VAL A 287 11.62 -3.88 -9.48
N LYS A 288 10.56 -4.70 -9.58
CA LYS A 288 10.67 -6.15 -9.47
C LYS A 288 11.69 -6.73 -10.45
N GLN A 289 11.63 -6.32 -11.71
CA GLN A 289 12.55 -6.82 -12.76
C GLN A 289 13.99 -6.35 -12.55
N LYS A 290 14.18 -5.06 -12.24
CA LYS A 290 15.50 -4.45 -12.11
C LYS A 290 16.28 -4.98 -10.92
N TYR A 291 15.62 -5.17 -9.78
CA TYR A 291 16.27 -5.58 -8.53
C TYR A 291 16.13 -7.07 -8.23
N ASN A 292 15.34 -7.80 -9.01
CA ASN A 292 15.05 -9.22 -8.82
C ASN A 292 14.55 -9.52 -7.40
N VAL A 293 13.64 -8.70 -6.87
CA VAL A 293 13.02 -8.85 -5.56
C VAL A 293 11.50 -8.75 -5.70
N PRO A 294 10.72 -9.38 -4.81
CA PRO A 294 9.30 -9.13 -4.71
C PRO A 294 9.00 -7.65 -4.43
N VAL A 295 7.82 -7.21 -4.87
CA VAL A 295 7.28 -5.89 -4.58
C VAL A 295 5.90 -6.05 -3.96
N MET A 296 5.58 -5.23 -2.97
CA MET A 296 4.25 -5.16 -2.37
C MET A 296 3.70 -3.74 -2.37
N VAL A 297 2.38 -3.65 -2.21
CA VAL A 297 1.72 -2.41 -1.81
C VAL A 297 1.45 -2.52 -0.31
N ALA A 298 2.16 -1.72 0.48
CA ALA A 298 2.00 -1.67 1.94
C ALA A 298 0.81 -0.80 2.35
N GLU A 299 0.48 0.19 1.49
CA GLU A 299 -0.66 1.07 1.71
C GLU A 299 -1.38 1.37 0.40
N PHE A 300 -2.66 1.15 0.39
CA PHE A 300 -3.58 1.58 -0.66
C PHE A 300 -4.81 2.21 -0.01
N GLY A 301 -5.32 3.29 -0.56
CA GLY A 301 -6.54 3.90 -0.08
C GLY A 301 -7.23 4.71 -1.18
N VAL A 302 -8.57 4.75 -1.12
CA VAL A 302 -9.43 5.53 -2.02
C VAL A 302 -10.49 6.25 -1.22
N ARG A 303 -10.84 7.47 -1.62
CA ARG A 303 -11.89 8.26 -0.96
C ARG A 303 -13.25 7.61 -1.17
N SER A 304 -13.69 6.85 -0.19
CA SER A 304 -14.90 6.02 -0.24
C SER A 304 -16.16 6.73 0.27
N THR A 305 -16.00 7.64 1.24
CA THR A 305 -17.15 8.30 1.90
C THR A 305 -17.93 9.22 0.97
N ALA A 306 -17.26 9.85 0.01
CA ALA A 306 -17.92 10.75 -0.94
C ALA A 306 -18.63 10.01 -2.07
N ASN A 307 -18.10 8.89 -2.55
CA ASN A 307 -18.66 8.07 -3.61
C ASN A 307 -18.13 6.63 -3.56
N GLU A 308 -18.85 5.78 -2.86
CA GLU A 308 -18.48 4.36 -2.66
C GLU A 308 -18.34 3.60 -4.00
N ALA A 309 -19.28 3.78 -4.93
CA ALA A 309 -19.25 3.06 -6.21
C ALA A 309 -18.02 3.43 -7.07
N LEU A 310 -17.64 4.71 -7.09
CA LEU A 310 -16.42 5.16 -7.76
C LEU A 310 -15.18 4.59 -7.07
N ALA A 311 -15.13 4.62 -5.74
CA ALA A 311 -14.03 4.08 -4.97
C ALA A 311 -13.86 2.57 -5.21
N ALA A 312 -14.96 1.80 -5.22
CA ALA A 312 -14.96 0.38 -5.55
C ALA A 312 -14.43 0.12 -6.98
N SER A 313 -14.84 0.94 -7.96
CA SER A 313 -14.36 0.84 -9.34
C SER A 313 -12.85 1.12 -9.46
N ILE A 314 -12.33 2.15 -8.78
CA ILE A 314 -10.90 2.47 -8.75
C ILE A 314 -10.11 1.33 -8.08
N THR A 315 -10.62 0.78 -6.99
CA THR A 315 -10.03 -0.35 -6.26
C THR A 315 -9.91 -1.58 -7.14
N LYS A 316 -11.00 -1.96 -7.83
CA LYS A 316 -11.01 -3.08 -8.78
C LYS A 316 -9.99 -2.91 -9.90
N ASP A 317 -9.95 -1.70 -10.49
CA ASP A 317 -8.99 -1.37 -11.56
C ASP A 317 -7.55 -1.53 -11.05
N PHE A 318 -7.24 -1.00 -9.85
CA PHE A 318 -5.91 -1.13 -9.26
C PHE A 318 -5.52 -2.59 -9.00
N VAL A 319 -6.37 -3.34 -8.32
CA VAL A 319 -6.14 -4.76 -8.01
C VAL A 319 -5.85 -5.57 -9.26
N THR A 320 -6.64 -5.34 -10.32
CA THR A 320 -6.45 -6.01 -11.62
C THR A 320 -5.08 -5.67 -12.23
N LYS A 321 -4.70 -4.39 -12.24
CA LYS A 321 -3.43 -3.93 -12.82
C LYS A 321 -2.21 -4.40 -12.02
N ALA A 322 -2.29 -4.36 -10.69
CA ALA A 322 -1.24 -4.86 -9.80
C ALA A 322 -1.00 -6.36 -10.01
N SER A 323 -2.07 -7.15 -10.07
CA SER A 323 -2.00 -8.59 -10.36
C SER A 323 -1.32 -8.87 -11.70
N ARG A 324 -1.72 -8.18 -12.77
CA ARG A 324 -1.09 -8.29 -14.11
C ARG A 324 0.38 -7.85 -14.13
N ALA A 325 0.78 -6.96 -13.24
CA ALA A 325 2.17 -6.56 -13.05
C ALA A 325 2.99 -7.59 -12.23
N GLY A 326 2.35 -8.64 -11.73
CA GLY A 326 2.97 -9.65 -10.90
C GLY A 326 3.20 -9.20 -9.44
N VAL A 327 2.37 -8.27 -8.95
CA VAL A 327 2.35 -7.80 -7.55
C VAL A 327 1.19 -8.50 -6.85
N GLY A 328 1.52 -9.50 -6.03
CA GLY A 328 0.54 -10.36 -5.37
C GLY A 328 0.26 -10.01 -3.91
N ILE A 329 1.02 -9.11 -3.29
CA ILE A 329 0.87 -8.76 -1.87
C ILE A 329 0.40 -7.31 -1.79
N LEU A 330 -0.85 -7.12 -1.35
CA LEU A 330 -1.52 -5.82 -1.33
C LEU A 330 -2.15 -5.57 0.03
N PHE A 331 -1.89 -4.41 0.65
CA PHE A 331 -2.51 -3.97 1.89
C PHE A 331 -3.34 -2.71 1.67
N TYR A 332 -4.61 -2.74 2.09
CA TYR A 332 -5.46 -1.55 2.19
C TYR A 332 -5.16 -0.86 3.51
N TRP A 333 -4.97 0.45 3.48
CA TRP A 333 -4.64 1.21 4.69
C TRP A 333 -5.89 1.65 5.44
N GLU A 334 -6.01 1.18 6.68
CA GLU A 334 -7.02 1.55 7.67
C GLU A 334 -8.48 1.44 7.14
N PRO A 335 -8.87 0.30 6.53
CA PRO A 335 -10.24 0.14 6.02
C PRO A 335 -11.30 0.15 7.11
N GLU A 336 -10.92 -0.18 8.34
CA GLU A 336 -11.82 -0.32 9.49
C GLU A 336 -12.42 0.99 9.98
N VAL A 337 -11.84 2.14 9.60
CA VAL A 337 -12.32 3.46 10.03
C VAL A 337 -13.67 3.77 9.40
N TYR A 338 -14.62 4.24 10.22
CA TYR A 338 -15.95 4.61 9.75
C TYR A 338 -16.60 5.74 10.55
N GLY A 339 -17.58 6.39 9.92
CA GLY A 339 -18.34 7.47 10.53
C GLY A 339 -17.48 8.71 10.74
N ASP A 340 -17.62 9.31 11.89
CA ASP A 340 -16.92 10.52 12.32
C ASP A 340 -15.75 10.24 13.27
N TRP A 341 -15.38 8.97 13.44
CA TRP A 341 -14.30 8.59 14.34
C TRP A 341 -12.95 9.13 13.87
N ARG A 342 -12.13 9.54 14.82
CA ARG A 342 -10.77 10.02 14.61
C ARG A 342 -9.86 9.49 15.70
N PRO A 343 -8.66 9.04 15.37
CA PRO A 343 -7.69 8.64 16.39
C PRO A 343 -7.26 9.84 17.22
N LYS A 344 -7.03 9.64 18.51
CA LYS A 344 -6.56 10.68 19.43
C LYS A 344 -5.22 11.28 19.00
N SER A 345 -4.40 10.47 18.32
CA SER A 345 -3.14 10.93 17.72
C SER A 345 -3.33 12.04 16.68
N TYR A 346 -4.46 12.10 15.98
CA TYR A 346 -4.75 13.18 15.04
C TYR A 346 -5.01 14.52 15.74
N THR A 347 -5.74 14.51 16.84
CA THR A 347 -6.04 15.75 17.57
C THR A 347 -4.80 16.39 18.21
N THR A 348 -3.76 15.60 18.46
CA THR A 348 -2.49 16.07 19.02
C THR A 348 -1.57 16.69 17.97
N PHE A 349 -1.65 16.24 16.71
CA PHE A 349 -0.73 16.65 15.63
C PHE A 349 -1.36 17.53 14.56
N PHE A 350 -2.67 17.43 14.39
CA PHE A 350 -3.37 18.03 13.27
C PHE A 350 -4.65 18.70 13.77
N ASP A 351 -4.55 19.90 14.30
CA ASP A 351 -5.69 20.66 14.86
C ASP A 351 -6.90 20.74 13.93
N ASN A 352 -6.72 20.52 12.62
CA ASN A 352 -7.75 20.62 11.59
C ASN A 352 -7.74 19.45 10.59
N TRP A 353 -7.23 18.27 10.96
CA TRP A 353 -7.29 17.15 10.02
C TRP A 353 -8.74 16.76 9.74
N PRO A 354 -9.13 16.63 8.46
CA PRO A 354 -10.47 16.18 8.11
C PRO A 354 -10.73 14.77 8.66
N VAL A 355 -11.99 14.38 8.77
CA VAL A 355 -12.36 12.98 9.03
C VAL A 355 -11.70 12.11 8.00
N TYR A 356 -11.14 10.98 8.41
CA TYR A 356 -10.56 10.01 7.49
C TYR A 356 -11.64 9.53 6.51
N ASP A 357 -11.42 9.72 5.21
CA ASP A 357 -12.42 9.51 4.16
C ASP A 357 -12.16 8.27 3.27
N MET A 358 -11.15 7.45 3.63
CA MET A 358 -10.74 6.26 2.87
C MET A 358 -11.13 4.94 3.54
N GLY A 359 -11.88 4.97 4.65
CA GLY A 359 -12.39 3.77 5.30
C GLY A 359 -13.30 2.95 4.37
N ALA A 360 -13.33 1.65 4.56
CA ALA A 360 -14.14 0.74 3.74
C ALA A 360 -15.29 0.09 4.53
N PHE A 361 -15.74 0.79 5.57
CA PHE A 361 -16.92 0.44 6.36
C PHE A 361 -17.96 1.55 6.30
N SER A 362 -19.23 1.17 6.31
CA SER A 362 -20.35 2.08 6.41
C SER A 362 -20.42 2.71 7.81
N ALA A 363 -21.19 3.79 7.96
CA ALA A 363 -21.41 4.44 9.26
C ALA A 363 -21.95 3.50 10.38
N ASN A 364 -22.47 2.34 10.01
CA ASN A 364 -22.97 1.32 10.91
C ASN A 364 -21.94 0.19 11.20
N GLY A 365 -20.68 0.38 10.86
CA GLY A 365 -19.61 -0.59 11.12
C GLY A 365 -19.70 -1.86 10.28
N ARG A 366 -20.33 -1.81 9.08
CA ARG A 366 -20.43 -2.93 8.13
C ARG A 366 -19.50 -2.69 6.93
N PRO A 367 -18.89 -3.74 6.36
CA PRO A 367 -18.04 -3.60 5.18
C PRO A 367 -18.84 -3.04 3.99
N THR A 368 -18.15 -2.26 3.15
CA THR A 368 -18.69 -1.68 1.91
C THR A 368 -18.20 -2.44 0.69
N SER A 369 -18.74 -2.13 -0.48
CA SER A 369 -18.32 -2.69 -1.77
C SER A 369 -16.84 -2.42 -2.09
N VAL A 370 -16.21 -1.41 -1.51
CA VAL A 370 -14.78 -1.13 -1.65
C VAL A 370 -13.94 -2.29 -1.10
N LEU A 371 -14.27 -2.76 0.12
CA LEU A 371 -13.56 -3.87 0.74
C LEU A 371 -13.89 -5.21 0.06
N GLU A 372 -15.09 -5.36 -0.49
CA GLU A 372 -15.46 -6.51 -1.32
C GLU A 372 -14.59 -6.59 -2.58
N GLU A 373 -14.42 -5.49 -3.32
CA GLU A 373 -13.55 -5.46 -4.51
C GLU A 373 -12.06 -5.63 -4.16
N TRP A 374 -11.65 -5.17 -2.97
CA TRP A 374 -10.30 -5.41 -2.47
C TRP A 374 -10.02 -6.88 -2.20
N SER A 375 -10.99 -7.60 -1.65
CA SER A 375 -10.82 -8.99 -1.17
C SER A 375 -11.07 -10.06 -2.23
N LYS A 376 -11.64 -9.73 -3.39
CA LYS A 376 -11.77 -10.60 -4.55
C LYS A 376 -10.42 -10.87 -5.19
#